data_49db8bd115f4d65e6c98b4a53f8efcbc
#
_entry.id   49db8bd115f4d65e6c98b4a53f8efcbc
#
_cell.length_a   1.000
_cell.length_b   1.000
_cell.length_c   1.000
_cell.angle_alpha   90.00
_cell.angle_beta   90.00
_cell.angle_gamma   90.00
#
_symmetry.space_group_name_H-M   'P 1'
#
loop_
_entity.id
_entity.type
_entity.pdbx_description
1 polymer ?
#
loop_
_entity_poly.entity_id
_entity_poly.type
_entity_poly.pdbx_seq_one_letter_code
_entity_poly.pdbx_strand_id
1 'polypeptide(L)'
;MLYFILILEGCGRCRSLTFFQSISIIVGLVIVLFELNEVKPIWTSIQEKPDGFFRFFPESNYHAWTLYISAWMVVGFGSLPQQDIFQRVMSAKSEKVAVAASYLSSILYLLFALIPLFLGLHAKSLLPDFDLHGETGQLLIPTMISKFSSPWIQVLFFSALISAILSTASGAILAPSSILSENILKYAFKDMNDKKLLLLSRTSVLIIASVSFLLAVGKPSIYALVEDSGGISLVTLFIPMVFGLMSQKADERAALFSLFVGIGTWLILEVYGDDMTSHFYGTIASLIAILIGMYFFPKKGQSIKAK
;
A
#
# COMPACT_ATOMS: atom_id res chain seq x y z
N MET A 1 11.07 4.24 -4.80
CA MET A 1 9.74 3.88 -5.34
C MET A 1 9.26 4.88 -6.40
N LEU A 2 9.19 6.18 -6.11
CA LEU A 2 8.71 7.22 -7.04
C LEU A 2 9.55 7.36 -8.32
N TYR A 3 10.87 7.37 -8.24
CA TYR A 3 11.75 7.49 -9.42
C TYR A 3 11.63 6.32 -10.40
N PHE A 4 11.27 5.15 -9.90
CA PHE A 4 11.13 3.93 -10.67
C PHE A 4 9.76 3.81 -11.35
N ILE A 5 8.71 4.28 -10.68
CA ILE A 5 7.39 4.50 -11.25
C ILE A 5 7.48 5.43 -12.47
N LEU A 6 8.36 6.42 -12.40
CA LEU A 6 8.64 7.39 -13.44
C LEU A 6 9.26 6.82 -14.72
N ILE A 7 10.04 5.76 -14.62
CA ILE A 7 10.63 5.10 -15.79
C ILE A 7 9.59 4.27 -16.54
N LEU A 8 8.55 3.82 -15.84
CA LEU A 8 7.52 2.93 -16.38
C LEU A 8 6.29 3.67 -16.94
N GLU A 9 6.03 4.90 -16.52
CA GLU A 9 4.93 5.69 -17.09
C GLU A 9 5.32 6.20 -18.49
N GLY A 10 4.61 5.72 -19.50
CA GLY A 10 4.86 6.05 -20.92
C GLY A 10 4.66 7.53 -21.29
N CYS A 11 4.19 8.39 -20.38
CA CYS A 11 4.04 9.82 -20.58
C CYS A 11 5.23 10.59 -20.04
N GLY A 12 6.11 11.09 -20.92
CA GLY A 12 7.32 11.81 -20.55
C GLY A 12 7.09 13.07 -19.69
N ARG A 13 5.91 13.67 -19.75
CA ARG A 13 5.55 14.87 -18.99
C ARG A 13 5.14 14.53 -17.55
N CYS A 14 4.43 13.43 -17.35
CA CYS A 14 4.11 12.94 -16.00
C CYS A 14 5.37 12.48 -15.25
N ARG A 15 6.30 11.86 -15.96
CA ARG A 15 7.60 11.42 -15.43
C ARG A 15 8.38 12.55 -14.75
N SER A 16 8.54 13.69 -15.41
CA SER A 16 9.30 14.81 -14.86
C SER A 16 8.62 15.42 -13.63
N LEU A 17 7.30 15.57 -13.64
CA LEU A 17 6.55 16.14 -12.51
C LEU A 17 6.70 15.32 -11.24
N THR A 18 6.50 14.02 -11.30
CA THR A 18 6.63 13.13 -10.13
C THR A 18 8.07 13.08 -9.61
N PHE A 19 9.06 13.21 -10.49
CA PHE A 19 10.46 13.32 -10.09
C PHE A 19 10.73 14.59 -9.28
N PHE A 20 10.30 15.75 -9.78
CA PHE A 20 10.44 17.02 -9.04
C PHE A 20 9.68 17.01 -7.72
N GLN A 21 8.46 16.45 -7.68
CA GLN A 21 7.69 16.27 -6.45
C GLN A 21 8.47 15.46 -5.40
N SER A 22 9.01 14.32 -5.80
CA SER A 22 9.78 13.44 -4.90
C SER A 22 11.00 14.13 -4.33
N ILE A 23 11.78 14.79 -5.20
CA ILE A 23 12.96 15.56 -4.76
C ILE A 23 12.55 16.66 -3.79
N SER A 24 11.49 17.41 -4.10
CA SER A 24 11.03 18.50 -3.25
C SER A 24 10.59 18.04 -1.87
N ILE A 25 9.87 16.89 -1.78
CA ILE A 25 9.48 16.30 -0.49
C ILE A 25 10.72 15.86 0.29
N ILE A 26 11.62 15.14 -0.36
CA ILE A 26 12.83 14.61 0.29
C ILE A 26 13.72 15.78 0.78
N VAL A 27 13.95 16.76 -0.06
CA VAL A 27 14.74 17.95 0.30
C VAL A 27 14.10 18.69 1.47
N GLY A 28 12.77 18.90 1.43
CA GLY A 28 12.04 19.53 2.54
C GLY A 28 12.19 18.75 3.84
N LEU A 29 11.97 17.44 3.82
CA LEU A 29 12.13 16.58 5.00
C LEU A 29 13.57 16.56 5.54
N VAL A 30 14.56 16.51 4.65
CA VAL A 30 15.98 16.52 5.05
C VAL A 30 16.35 17.85 5.70
N ILE A 31 15.93 18.98 5.11
CA ILE A 31 16.18 20.31 5.70
C ILE A 31 15.55 20.39 7.09
N VAL A 32 14.30 19.99 7.23
CA VAL A 32 13.62 19.98 8.53
C VAL A 32 14.36 19.10 9.54
N LEU A 33 14.85 17.94 9.12
CA LEU A 33 15.64 17.07 10.00
C LEU A 33 16.92 17.75 10.49
N PHE A 34 17.60 18.51 9.62
CA PHE A 34 18.78 19.30 10.02
C PHE A 34 18.41 20.44 10.98
N GLU A 35 17.38 21.23 10.66
CA GLU A 35 16.90 22.32 11.53
C GLU A 35 16.51 21.79 12.92
N LEU A 36 15.82 20.67 12.99
CA LEU A 36 15.45 20.04 14.25
C LEU A 36 16.64 19.49 15.02
N ASN A 37 17.63 18.95 14.33
CA ASN A 37 18.86 18.46 14.96
C ASN A 37 19.71 19.59 15.58
N GLU A 38 19.60 20.82 15.08
CA GLU A 38 20.20 22.01 15.70
C GLU A 38 19.47 22.41 16.99
N VAL A 39 18.13 22.28 17.02
CA VAL A 39 17.32 22.56 18.24
C VAL A 39 17.59 21.53 19.32
N LYS A 40 17.59 20.25 18.95
CA LYS A 40 17.89 19.13 19.85
C LYS A 40 18.53 18.00 19.04
N PRO A 41 19.76 17.57 19.38
CA PRO A 41 20.40 16.46 18.67
C PRO A 41 19.56 15.19 18.74
N ILE A 42 19.44 14.49 17.61
CA ILE A 42 18.62 13.27 17.49
C ILE A 42 19.11 12.17 18.48
N TRP A 43 20.42 12.13 18.71
CA TRP A 43 21.02 11.18 19.63
C TRP A 43 20.49 11.34 21.06
N THR A 44 20.29 12.57 21.53
CA THR A 44 19.69 12.86 22.83
C THR A 44 18.25 12.35 22.90
N SER A 45 17.46 12.59 21.83
CA SER A 45 16.08 12.09 21.77
C SER A 45 15.98 10.56 21.74
N ILE A 46 16.98 9.88 21.19
CA ILE A 46 17.09 8.42 21.20
C ILE A 46 17.41 7.91 22.63
N GLN A 47 18.36 8.57 23.32
CA GLN A 47 18.75 8.19 24.68
C GLN A 47 17.65 8.43 25.73
N GLU A 48 16.75 9.37 25.48
CA GLU A 48 15.61 9.65 26.36
C GLU A 48 14.46 8.63 26.23
N LYS A 49 14.54 7.69 25.30
CA LYS A 49 13.50 6.67 25.16
C LYS A 49 13.56 5.68 26.32
N PRO A 50 12.41 5.21 26.78
CA PRO A 50 12.36 4.24 27.87
C PRO A 50 13.05 2.92 27.48
N ASP A 51 13.54 2.19 28.48
CA ASP A 51 14.12 0.86 28.26
C ASP A 51 13.15 -0.06 27.51
N GLY A 52 13.66 -0.74 26.50
CA GLY A 52 12.86 -1.64 25.67
C GLY A 52 12.12 -0.97 24.49
N PHE A 53 12.18 0.36 24.33
CA PHE A 53 11.56 1.06 23.20
C PHE A 53 12.05 0.53 21.85
N PHE A 54 13.33 0.20 21.73
CA PHE A 54 13.94 -0.35 20.51
C PHE A 54 13.91 -1.88 20.45
N ARG A 55 13.09 -2.53 21.26
CA ARG A 55 12.96 -3.97 21.23
C ARG A 55 12.30 -4.40 19.91
N PHE A 56 13.06 -5.09 19.07
CA PHE A 56 12.60 -5.49 17.76
C PHE A 56 11.57 -6.62 17.80
N PHE A 57 11.75 -7.58 18.71
CA PHE A 57 10.82 -8.70 18.85
C PHE A 57 9.80 -8.46 19.95
N PRO A 58 8.57 -8.94 19.80
CA PRO A 58 7.53 -8.81 20.81
C PRO A 58 7.86 -9.65 22.05
N GLU A 59 7.06 -9.52 23.08
CA GLU A 59 7.13 -10.38 24.27
C GLU A 59 6.83 -11.84 23.90
N SER A 60 7.36 -12.79 24.71
CA SER A 60 7.18 -14.23 24.49
C SER A 60 5.75 -14.70 24.83
N ASN A 61 4.78 -14.13 24.14
CA ASN A 61 3.37 -14.38 24.27
C ASN A 61 2.80 -14.69 22.86
N TYR A 62 1.98 -15.73 22.76
CA TYR A 62 1.39 -16.16 21.48
C TYR A 62 0.65 -15.03 20.78
N HIS A 63 -0.17 -14.27 21.49
CA HIS A 63 -0.95 -13.17 20.94
C HIS A 63 -0.05 -12.06 20.37
N ALA A 64 1.00 -11.64 21.12
CA ALA A 64 1.95 -10.63 20.67
C ALA A 64 2.71 -11.07 19.40
N TRP A 65 3.09 -12.34 19.30
CA TRP A 65 3.72 -12.88 18.10
C TRP A 65 2.76 -12.93 16.91
N THR A 66 1.51 -13.30 17.13
CA THR A 66 0.50 -13.34 16.06
C THR A 66 0.23 -11.94 15.51
N LEU A 67 0.08 -10.93 16.38
CA LEU A 67 -0.04 -9.53 16.00
C LEU A 67 1.18 -9.04 15.21
N TYR A 68 2.37 -9.33 15.71
CA TYR A 68 3.62 -8.93 15.06
C TYR A 68 3.75 -9.52 13.66
N ILE A 69 3.52 -10.82 13.52
CA ILE A 69 3.57 -11.51 12.22
C ILE A 69 2.47 -10.98 11.29
N SER A 70 1.25 -10.78 11.80
CA SER A 70 0.14 -10.23 11.03
C SER A 70 0.47 -8.85 10.47
N ALA A 71 1.01 -7.95 11.29
CA ALA A 71 1.41 -6.61 10.86
C ALA A 71 2.44 -6.65 9.71
N TRP A 72 3.46 -7.51 9.83
CA TRP A 72 4.44 -7.71 8.77
C TRP A 72 3.83 -8.31 7.50
N MET A 73 2.89 -9.26 7.64
CA MET A 73 2.20 -9.86 6.50
C MET A 73 1.30 -8.85 5.77
N VAL A 74 0.53 -8.05 6.50
CA VAL A 74 -0.36 -7.02 5.91
C VAL A 74 0.46 -5.99 5.11
N VAL A 75 1.51 -5.44 5.71
CA VAL A 75 2.34 -4.42 5.05
C VAL A 75 3.20 -5.03 3.94
N GLY A 76 3.82 -6.18 4.19
CA GLY A 76 4.76 -6.82 3.26
C GLY A 76 4.07 -7.53 2.10
N PHE A 77 3.13 -8.41 2.39
CA PHE A 77 2.51 -9.28 1.39
C PHE A 77 1.18 -8.74 0.86
N GLY A 78 0.42 -7.99 1.67
CA GLY A 78 -0.86 -7.44 1.26
C GLY A 78 -0.76 -6.41 0.15
N SER A 79 0.37 -5.73 0.01
CA SER A 79 0.61 -4.77 -1.07
C SER A 79 0.94 -5.42 -2.42
N LEU A 80 1.43 -6.67 -2.43
CA LEU A 80 1.90 -7.33 -3.67
C LEU A 80 0.80 -7.54 -4.72
N PRO A 81 -0.41 -8.00 -4.37
CA PRO A 81 -1.47 -8.20 -5.34
C PRO A 81 -2.24 -6.92 -5.71
N GLN A 82 -1.86 -5.77 -5.14
CA GLN A 82 -2.53 -4.50 -5.45
C GLN A 82 -2.29 -4.08 -6.90
N GLN A 83 -3.36 -3.68 -7.55
CA GLN A 83 -3.38 -3.39 -8.98
C GLN A 83 -2.42 -2.28 -9.40
N ASP A 84 -2.24 -1.27 -8.58
CA ASP A 84 -1.33 -0.14 -8.86
C ASP A 84 0.14 -0.57 -8.92
N ILE A 85 0.57 -1.49 -8.05
CA ILE A 85 1.92 -2.06 -8.08
C ILE A 85 2.07 -2.99 -9.27
N PHE A 86 1.07 -3.87 -9.49
CA PHE A 86 1.11 -4.87 -10.55
C PHE A 86 1.18 -4.24 -11.94
N GLN A 87 0.36 -3.22 -12.22
CA GLN A 87 0.41 -2.48 -13.48
C GLN A 87 1.77 -1.86 -13.77
N ARG A 88 2.42 -1.33 -12.75
CA ARG A 88 3.74 -0.70 -12.89
C ARG A 88 4.84 -1.71 -13.20
N VAL A 89 4.80 -2.86 -12.55
CA VAL A 89 5.74 -3.96 -12.82
C VAL A 89 5.54 -4.50 -14.24
N MET A 90 4.28 -4.72 -14.63
CA MET A 90 3.92 -5.24 -15.96
C MET A 90 4.19 -4.25 -17.11
N SER A 91 4.25 -2.95 -16.83
CA SER A 91 4.58 -1.93 -17.84
C SER A 91 6.09 -1.77 -18.12
N ALA A 92 6.93 -2.55 -17.45
CA ALA A 92 8.37 -2.51 -17.67
C ALA A 92 8.75 -3.02 -19.07
N LYS A 93 9.77 -2.40 -19.67
CA LYS A 93 10.25 -2.72 -21.02
C LYS A 93 10.73 -4.18 -21.16
N SER A 94 11.19 -4.79 -20.07
CA SER A 94 11.64 -6.19 -20.01
C SER A 94 11.65 -6.69 -18.57
N GLU A 95 11.65 -8.02 -18.40
CA GLU A 95 11.75 -8.68 -17.09
C GLU A 95 13.00 -8.22 -16.30
N LYS A 96 14.16 -8.15 -16.96
CA LYS A 96 15.39 -7.66 -16.32
C LYS A 96 15.24 -6.24 -15.77
N VAL A 97 14.55 -5.36 -16.51
CA VAL A 97 14.28 -4.00 -16.08
C VAL A 97 13.30 -4.01 -14.91
N ALA A 98 12.24 -4.82 -14.94
CA ALA A 98 11.29 -4.94 -13.84
C ALA A 98 11.96 -5.38 -12.55
N VAL A 99 12.79 -6.42 -12.62
CA VAL A 99 13.52 -6.98 -11.46
C VAL A 99 14.54 -5.97 -10.90
N ALA A 100 15.41 -5.42 -11.74
CA ALA A 100 16.38 -4.39 -11.30
C ALA A 100 15.69 -3.19 -10.67
N ALA A 101 14.56 -2.87 -11.22
CA ALA A 101 13.65 -1.85 -10.78
C ALA A 101 13.15 -2.07 -9.37
N SER A 102 12.64 -3.21 -9.12
CA SER A 102 12.08 -3.58 -7.82
C SER A 102 13.16 -3.55 -6.74
N TYR A 103 14.36 -4.06 -7.01
CA TYR A 103 15.48 -3.97 -6.05
C TYR A 103 15.91 -2.53 -5.75
N LEU A 104 16.07 -1.71 -6.79
CA LEU A 104 16.46 -0.31 -6.59
C LEU A 104 15.38 0.46 -5.83
N SER A 105 14.10 0.23 -6.15
CA SER A 105 12.97 0.81 -5.42
C SER A 105 12.97 0.44 -3.94
N SER A 106 13.26 -0.82 -3.62
CA SER A 106 13.30 -1.31 -2.24
C SER A 106 14.37 -0.61 -1.42
N ILE A 107 15.57 -0.45 -2.00
CA ILE A 107 16.68 0.27 -1.33
C ILE A 107 16.33 1.75 -1.14
N LEU A 108 15.83 2.40 -2.17
CA LEU A 108 15.43 3.81 -2.09
C LEU A 108 14.29 4.02 -1.09
N TYR A 109 13.30 3.11 -1.08
CA TYR A 109 12.21 3.17 -0.13
C TYR A 109 12.71 3.09 1.33
N LEU A 110 13.62 2.15 1.60
CA LEU A 110 14.23 2.01 2.93
C LEU A 110 14.94 3.30 3.36
N LEU A 111 15.79 3.85 2.48
CA LEU A 111 16.55 5.07 2.79
C LEU A 111 15.61 6.26 3.06
N PHE A 112 14.58 6.44 2.25
CA PHE A 112 13.65 7.56 2.41
C PHE A 112 12.70 7.38 3.58
N ALA A 113 12.31 6.15 3.93
CA ALA A 113 11.46 5.87 5.08
C ALA A 113 12.15 6.16 6.41
N LEU A 114 13.49 6.14 6.46
CA LEU A 114 14.24 6.51 7.67
C LEU A 114 14.03 7.98 8.06
N ILE A 115 13.83 8.89 7.09
CA ILE A 115 13.69 10.33 7.39
C ILE A 115 12.45 10.61 8.27
N PRO A 116 11.22 10.25 7.86
CA PRO A 116 10.05 10.45 8.71
C PRO A 116 10.10 9.62 10.00
N LEU A 117 10.78 8.48 10.01
CA LEU A 117 11.01 7.70 11.23
C LEU A 117 11.84 8.50 12.24
N PHE A 118 12.95 9.11 11.80
CA PHE A 118 13.76 9.98 12.65
C PHE A 118 13.00 11.22 13.13
N LEU A 119 12.19 11.84 12.27
CA LEU A 119 11.31 12.93 12.68
C LEU A 119 10.31 12.49 13.76
N GLY A 120 9.72 11.30 13.62
CA GLY A 120 8.83 10.72 14.62
C GLY A 120 9.54 10.46 15.98
N LEU A 121 10.80 10.04 15.97
CA LEU A 121 11.59 9.86 17.19
C LEU A 121 11.82 11.19 17.92
N HIS A 122 11.98 12.29 17.19
CA HIS A 122 12.11 13.62 17.75
C HIS A 122 10.80 14.21 18.29
N ALA A 123 9.67 13.75 17.76
CA ALA A 123 8.38 14.38 17.95
C ALA A 123 8.03 14.62 19.43
N LYS A 124 8.16 13.60 20.27
CA LYS A 124 7.80 13.69 21.68
C LYS A 124 8.69 14.64 22.48
N SER A 125 9.95 14.80 22.08
CA SER A 125 10.88 15.72 22.73
C SER A 125 10.65 17.18 22.33
N LEU A 126 10.15 17.42 21.14
CA LEU A 126 9.95 18.77 20.59
C LEU A 126 8.50 19.25 20.73
N LEU A 127 7.57 18.31 20.78
CA LEU A 127 6.12 18.54 20.89
C LEU A 127 5.56 17.65 22.03
N PRO A 128 5.88 17.92 23.31
CA PRO A 128 5.50 17.05 24.42
C PRO A 128 3.97 16.92 24.58
N ASP A 129 3.23 17.98 24.26
CA ASP A 129 1.77 18.06 24.38
C ASP A 129 1.05 17.54 23.12
N PHE A 130 1.79 17.09 22.08
CA PHE A 130 1.16 16.59 20.86
C PHE A 130 0.72 15.14 21.05
N ASP A 131 -0.58 14.91 20.80
CA ASP A 131 -1.10 13.54 20.83
C ASP A 131 -0.64 12.76 19.59
N LEU A 132 0.20 11.74 19.83
CA LEU A 132 0.74 10.86 18.78
C LEU A 132 -0.22 9.73 18.40
N HIS A 133 -1.33 9.60 19.12
CA HIS A 133 -2.28 8.51 18.91
C HIS A 133 -3.46 8.94 18.04
N GLY A 134 -4.10 7.98 17.40
CA GLY A 134 -5.32 8.20 16.65
C GLY A 134 -5.17 9.15 15.44
N GLU A 135 -6.20 9.95 15.22
CA GLU A 135 -6.29 10.86 14.07
C GLU A 135 -5.25 11.98 14.09
N THR A 136 -4.85 12.43 15.26
CA THR A 136 -3.88 13.51 15.45
C THR A 136 -2.48 13.10 15.04
N GLY A 137 -2.09 11.84 15.25
CA GLY A 137 -0.76 11.32 14.92
C GLY A 137 -0.38 11.49 13.44
N GLN A 138 -1.34 11.41 12.52
CA GLN A 138 -1.09 11.63 11.09
C GLN A 138 -0.72 13.08 10.73
N LEU A 139 -1.02 14.04 11.60
CA LEU A 139 -0.67 15.45 11.41
C LEU A 139 0.72 15.79 11.97
N LEU A 140 1.45 14.83 12.53
CA LEU A 140 2.76 15.07 13.15
C LEU A 140 3.74 15.75 12.21
N ILE A 141 4.01 15.16 11.05
CA ILE A 141 4.98 15.71 10.09
C ILE A 141 4.55 17.09 9.56
N PRO A 142 3.29 17.30 9.12
CA PRO A 142 2.79 18.63 8.78
C PRO A 142 2.98 19.67 9.90
N THR A 143 2.69 19.29 11.15
CA THR A 143 2.83 20.19 12.30
C THR A 143 4.29 20.52 12.58
N MET A 144 5.20 19.55 12.51
CA MET A 144 6.63 19.79 12.68
C MET A 144 7.16 20.77 11.63
N ILE A 145 6.79 20.58 10.36
CA ILE A 145 7.19 21.46 9.27
C ILE A 145 6.63 22.87 9.47
N SER A 146 5.35 22.99 9.85
CA SER A 146 4.73 24.29 10.09
C SER A 146 5.35 25.07 11.26
N LYS A 147 5.84 24.37 12.30
CA LYS A 147 6.40 25.00 13.50
C LYS A 147 7.88 25.31 13.39
N PHE A 148 8.64 24.43 12.73
CA PHE A 148 10.10 24.45 12.81
C PHE A 148 10.80 24.82 11.51
N SER A 149 10.08 25.01 10.38
CA SER A 149 10.70 25.39 9.12
C SER A 149 10.34 26.80 8.66
N SER A 150 11.20 27.36 7.82
CA SER A 150 10.96 28.68 7.21
C SER A 150 9.74 28.66 6.28
N PRO A 151 9.06 29.79 6.06
CA PRO A 151 7.87 29.87 5.19
C PRO A 151 8.09 29.33 3.78
N TRP A 152 9.28 29.52 3.20
CA TRP A 152 9.61 28.99 1.89
C TRP A 152 9.66 27.47 1.83
N ILE A 153 10.19 26.83 2.87
CA ILE A 153 10.25 25.37 2.99
C ILE A 153 8.83 24.81 3.18
N GLN A 154 8.01 25.49 3.98
CA GLN A 154 6.60 25.11 4.15
C GLN A 154 5.85 25.11 2.81
N VAL A 155 5.95 26.19 2.04
CA VAL A 155 5.31 26.30 0.72
C VAL A 155 5.80 25.19 -0.22
N LEU A 156 7.11 24.98 -0.30
CA LEU A 156 7.71 23.95 -1.15
C LEU A 156 7.23 22.54 -0.74
N PHE A 157 7.27 22.23 0.54
CA PHE A 157 6.89 20.92 1.05
C PHE A 157 5.39 20.64 0.87
N PHE A 158 4.52 21.57 1.30
CA PHE A 158 3.08 21.34 1.20
C PHE A 158 2.58 21.33 -0.24
N SER A 159 3.15 22.15 -1.12
CA SER A 159 2.83 22.10 -2.55
C SER A 159 3.22 20.76 -3.17
N ALA A 160 4.41 20.25 -2.85
CA ALA A 160 4.90 18.97 -3.33
C ALA A 160 4.07 17.81 -2.74
N LEU A 161 3.69 17.89 -1.45
CA LEU A 161 2.86 16.89 -0.78
C LEU A 161 1.46 16.81 -1.42
N ILE A 162 0.78 17.93 -1.59
CA ILE A 162 -0.54 17.96 -2.24
C ILE A 162 -0.45 17.42 -3.67
N SER A 163 0.56 17.82 -4.42
CA SER A 163 0.77 17.35 -5.78
C SER A 163 1.02 15.83 -5.83
N ALA A 164 1.79 15.27 -4.88
CA ALA A 164 2.03 13.84 -4.77
C ALA A 164 0.76 13.06 -4.41
N ILE A 165 -0.05 13.59 -3.49
CA ILE A 165 -1.34 13.01 -3.12
C ILE A 165 -2.27 12.94 -4.32
N LEU A 166 -2.43 14.05 -5.07
CA LEU A 166 -3.28 14.11 -6.25
C LEU A 166 -2.83 13.16 -7.36
N SER A 167 -1.53 13.08 -7.59
CA SER A 167 -0.94 12.15 -8.57
C SER A 167 -1.21 10.70 -8.21
N THR A 168 -0.97 10.34 -6.94
CA THR A 168 -1.20 8.97 -6.45
C THR A 168 -2.69 8.61 -6.48
N ALA A 169 -3.55 9.50 -6.00
CA ALA A 169 -5.00 9.29 -6.01
C ALA A 169 -5.55 9.09 -7.42
N SER A 170 -5.07 9.88 -8.39
CA SER A 170 -5.47 9.73 -9.79
C SER A 170 -5.12 8.34 -10.34
N GLY A 171 -3.92 7.85 -10.08
CA GLY A 171 -3.50 6.50 -10.50
C GLY A 171 -4.29 5.39 -9.79
N ALA A 172 -4.49 5.53 -8.48
CA ALA A 172 -5.22 4.57 -7.67
C ALA A 172 -6.71 4.46 -8.04
N ILE A 173 -7.35 5.55 -8.49
CA ILE A 173 -8.73 5.55 -8.96
C ILE A 173 -8.82 4.99 -10.39
N LEU A 174 -7.88 5.33 -11.26
CA LEU A 174 -7.91 4.94 -12.66
C LEU A 174 -7.80 3.41 -12.86
N ALA A 175 -6.95 2.75 -12.08
CA ALA A 175 -6.71 1.31 -12.20
C ALA A 175 -7.99 0.46 -11.98
N PRO A 176 -8.71 0.55 -10.85
CA PRO A 176 -9.96 -0.19 -10.64
C PRO A 176 -11.09 0.29 -11.55
N SER A 177 -11.08 1.57 -11.95
CA SER A 177 -12.07 2.09 -12.90
C SER A 177 -11.95 1.46 -14.29
N SER A 178 -10.73 1.19 -14.75
CA SER A 178 -10.47 0.47 -15.98
C SER A 178 -10.97 -0.96 -15.92
N ILE A 179 -10.71 -1.66 -14.82
CA ILE A 179 -11.22 -3.02 -14.59
C ILE A 179 -12.74 -3.03 -14.58
N LEU A 180 -13.36 -2.10 -13.85
CA LEU A 180 -14.82 -1.99 -13.78
C LEU A 180 -15.42 -1.75 -15.17
N SER A 181 -14.87 -0.82 -15.95
CA SER A 181 -15.40 -0.48 -17.26
C SER A 181 -15.17 -1.58 -18.31
N GLU A 182 -13.95 -2.14 -18.37
CA GLU A 182 -13.57 -3.06 -19.45
C GLU A 182 -13.88 -4.52 -19.15
N ASN A 183 -13.75 -4.95 -17.89
CA ASN A 183 -13.89 -6.34 -17.52
C ASN A 183 -15.28 -6.69 -16.95
N ILE A 184 -16.04 -5.71 -16.49
CA ILE A 184 -17.36 -5.94 -15.89
C ILE A 184 -18.47 -5.28 -16.74
N LEU A 185 -18.47 -3.97 -16.83
CA LEU A 185 -19.59 -3.23 -17.42
C LEU A 185 -19.67 -3.41 -18.95
N LYS A 186 -18.54 -3.52 -19.62
CA LYS A 186 -18.52 -3.73 -21.08
C LYS A 186 -19.28 -4.98 -21.51
N TYR A 187 -19.23 -6.05 -20.71
CA TYR A 187 -19.97 -7.29 -21.01
C TYR A 187 -21.48 -7.18 -20.80
N ALA A 188 -21.93 -6.23 -20.00
CA ALA A 188 -23.35 -5.97 -19.77
C ALA A 188 -24.01 -5.18 -20.94
N PHE A 189 -23.22 -4.53 -21.79
CA PHE A 189 -23.73 -3.71 -22.88
C PHE A 189 -23.30 -4.28 -24.24
N LYS A 190 -24.25 -4.67 -25.06
CA LYS A 190 -24.03 -5.07 -26.45
C LYS A 190 -23.80 -3.81 -27.31
N ASP A 191 -22.96 -3.90 -28.35
CA ASP A 191 -22.67 -2.84 -29.32
C ASP A 191 -22.02 -1.57 -28.75
N MET A 192 -20.81 -1.74 -28.19
CA MET A 192 -20.02 -0.63 -27.69
C MET A 192 -19.24 0.08 -28.80
N ASN A 193 -19.64 1.33 -29.07
CA ASN A 193 -18.83 2.27 -29.85
C ASN A 193 -17.81 2.97 -28.91
N ASP A 194 -16.69 3.45 -29.46
CA ASP A 194 -15.62 4.14 -28.73
C ASP A 194 -16.13 5.29 -27.82
N LYS A 195 -17.13 6.05 -28.30
CA LYS A 195 -17.75 7.12 -27.50
C LYS A 195 -18.48 6.59 -26.28
N LYS A 196 -19.18 5.46 -26.41
CA LYS A 196 -19.89 4.80 -25.28
C LYS A 196 -18.88 4.21 -24.30
N LEU A 197 -17.81 3.60 -24.80
CA LEU A 197 -16.73 3.06 -23.95
C LEU A 197 -16.05 4.18 -23.15
N LEU A 198 -15.76 5.32 -23.78
CA LEU A 198 -15.21 6.48 -23.09
C LEU A 198 -16.14 7.02 -22.00
N LEU A 199 -17.45 7.11 -22.29
CA LEU A 199 -18.44 7.52 -21.29
C LEU A 199 -18.49 6.53 -20.13
N LEU A 200 -18.50 5.24 -20.43
CA LEU A 200 -18.50 4.18 -19.43
C LEU A 200 -17.26 4.26 -18.52
N SER A 201 -16.08 4.46 -19.10
CA SER A 201 -14.84 4.64 -18.35
C SER A 201 -14.90 5.88 -17.42
N ARG A 202 -15.41 7.02 -17.91
CA ARG A 202 -15.59 8.23 -17.09
C ARG A 202 -16.59 8.01 -15.95
N THR A 203 -17.69 7.31 -16.22
CA THR A 203 -18.67 6.97 -15.18
C THR A 203 -18.08 6.03 -14.15
N SER A 204 -17.28 5.04 -14.58
CA SER A 204 -16.56 4.15 -13.67
C SER A 204 -15.59 4.90 -12.76
N VAL A 205 -14.88 5.91 -13.27
CA VAL A 205 -14.01 6.78 -12.46
C VAL A 205 -14.82 7.51 -11.38
N LEU A 206 -15.98 8.07 -11.74
CA LEU A 206 -16.85 8.75 -10.77
C LEU A 206 -17.40 7.79 -9.72
N ILE A 207 -17.81 6.59 -10.10
CA ILE A 207 -18.30 5.57 -9.17
C ILE A 207 -17.18 5.19 -8.18
N ILE A 208 -16.00 4.82 -8.69
CA ILE A 208 -14.88 4.42 -7.83
C ILE A 208 -14.44 5.57 -6.91
N ALA A 209 -14.34 6.80 -7.44
CA ALA A 209 -13.99 7.97 -6.63
C ALA A 209 -15.01 8.23 -5.52
N SER A 210 -16.32 8.12 -5.82
CA SER A 210 -17.38 8.31 -4.82
C SER A 210 -17.35 7.24 -3.74
N VAL A 211 -17.18 5.97 -4.12
CA VAL A 211 -17.06 4.87 -3.15
C VAL A 211 -15.81 5.06 -2.27
N SER A 212 -14.68 5.39 -2.88
CA SER A 212 -13.43 5.65 -2.14
C SER A 212 -13.59 6.82 -1.15
N PHE A 213 -14.27 7.89 -1.55
CA PHE A 213 -14.55 9.02 -0.68
C PHE A 213 -15.44 8.63 0.51
N LEU A 214 -16.51 7.87 0.27
CA LEU A 214 -17.39 7.39 1.34
C LEU A 214 -16.66 6.50 2.35
N LEU A 215 -15.80 5.59 1.85
CA LEU A 215 -14.95 4.76 2.72
C LEU A 215 -13.96 5.59 3.52
N ALA A 216 -13.36 6.61 2.92
CA ALA A 216 -12.40 7.48 3.59
C ALA A 216 -13.05 8.31 4.72
N VAL A 217 -14.29 8.79 4.53
CA VAL A 217 -15.03 9.52 5.57
C VAL A 217 -15.43 8.61 6.74
N GLY A 218 -15.59 7.31 6.48
CA GLY A 218 -15.98 6.35 7.50
C GLY A 218 -14.86 5.85 8.41
N LYS A 219 -13.59 6.22 8.15
CA LYS A 219 -12.44 5.72 8.90
C LYS A 219 -11.70 6.83 9.65
N PRO A 220 -11.20 6.53 10.88
CA PRO A 220 -10.60 7.54 11.75
C PRO A 220 -9.22 8.01 11.28
N SER A 221 -8.48 7.20 10.53
CA SER A 221 -7.13 7.56 10.12
C SER A 221 -6.72 6.97 8.76
N ILE A 222 -5.71 7.60 8.12
CA ILE A 222 -5.08 7.09 6.90
C ILE A 222 -4.44 5.73 7.15
N TYR A 223 -3.85 5.53 8.34
CA TYR A 223 -3.23 4.27 8.72
C TYR A 223 -4.25 3.11 8.69
N ALA A 224 -5.42 3.30 9.29
CA ALA A 224 -6.49 2.29 9.28
C ALA A 224 -6.97 1.94 7.86
N LEU A 225 -7.06 2.94 6.96
CA LEU A 225 -7.40 2.69 5.56
C LEU A 225 -6.34 1.86 4.82
N VAL A 226 -5.06 2.15 5.08
CA VAL A 226 -3.95 1.39 4.46
C VAL A 226 -3.91 -0.04 5.00
N GLU A 227 -4.12 -0.22 6.29
CA GLU A 227 -4.19 -1.51 6.96
C GLU A 227 -5.33 -2.36 6.40
N ASP A 228 -6.55 -1.83 6.34
CA ASP A 228 -7.70 -2.53 5.76
C ASP A 228 -7.45 -2.94 4.29
N SER A 229 -6.92 -2.01 3.49
CA SER A 229 -6.61 -2.27 2.08
C SER A 229 -5.57 -3.38 1.91
N GLY A 230 -4.50 -3.34 2.70
CA GLY A 230 -3.47 -4.38 2.71
C GLY A 230 -4.00 -5.71 3.24
N GLY A 231 -4.78 -5.65 4.32
CA GLY A 231 -5.39 -6.82 4.96
C GLY A 231 -6.35 -7.57 4.03
N ILE A 232 -7.29 -6.85 3.41
CA ILE A 232 -8.23 -7.43 2.44
C ILE A 232 -7.46 -8.08 1.26
N SER A 233 -6.47 -7.38 0.72
CA SER A 233 -5.66 -7.92 -0.38
C SER A 233 -4.87 -9.16 0.03
N LEU A 234 -4.35 -9.18 1.27
CA LEU A 234 -3.63 -10.33 1.83
C LEU A 234 -4.51 -11.58 1.91
N VAL A 235 -5.66 -11.46 2.53
CA VAL A 235 -6.53 -12.63 2.80
C VAL A 235 -7.26 -13.14 1.56
N THR A 236 -7.47 -12.27 0.56
CA THR A 236 -8.21 -12.62 -0.66
C THR A 236 -7.34 -12.98 -1.84
N LEU A 237 -6.32 -12.17 -2.12
CA LEU A 237 -5.62 -12.21 -3.40
C LEU A 237 -4.20 -12.79 -3.31
N PHE A 238 -3.51 -12.58 -2.18
CA PHE A 238 -2.10 -12.96 -2.07
C PHE A 238 -1.86 -14.46 -2.28
N ILE A 239 -2.59 -15.30 -1.55
CA ILE A 239 -2.43 -16.76 -1.65
C ILE A 239 -2.83 -17.30 -3.03
N PRO A 240 -4.00 -16.98 -3.61
CA PRO A 240 -4.34 -17.37 -4.97
C PRO A 240 -3.33 -16.89 -6.02
N MET A 241 -2.79 -15.69 -5.88
CA MET A 241 -1.78 -15.16 -6.78
C MET A 241 -0.48 -15.96 -6.72
N VAL A 242 0.04 -16.21 -5.52
CA VAL A 242 1.29 -16.98 -5.33
C VAL A 242 1.16 -18.38 -5.91
N PHE A 243 0.07 -19.09 -5.60
CA PHE A 243 -0.16 -20.42 -6.13
C PHE A 243 -0.44 -20.43 -7.63
N GLY A 244 -1.13 -19.41 -8.15
CA GLY A 244 -1.34 -19.24 -9.58
C GLY A 244 -0.06 -19.02 -10.38
N LEU A 245 0.92 -18.31 -9.81
CA LEU A 245 2.23 -18.08 -10.42
C LEU A 245 3.20 -19.25 -10.24
N MET A 246 3.21 -19.93 -9.09
CA MET A 246 4.21 -20.93 -8.74
C MET A 246 3.74 -22.37 -8.99
N SER A 247 2.44 -22.64 -9.02
CA SER A 247 1.90 -23.98 -9.13
C SER A 247 1.10 -24.18 -10.41
N GLN A 248 1.52 -25.16 -11.21
CA GLN A 248 0.75 -25.59 -12.40
C GLN A 248 -0.56 -26.32 -12.04
N LYS A 249 -0.73 -26.72 -10.78
CA LYS A 249 -1.92 -27.47 -10.30
C LYS A 249 -3.05 -26.56 -9.85
N ALA A 250 -2.78 -25.26 -9.59
CA ALA A 250 -3.81 -24.32 -9.16
C ALA A 250 -4.77 -24.04 -10.32
N ASP A 251 -6.04 -24.37 -10.14
CA ASP A 251 -7.14 -24.08 -11.06
C ASP A 251 -7.93 -22.88 -10.57
N GLU A 252 -8.67 -22.23 -11.49
CA GLU A 252 -9.55 -21.10 -11.19
C GLU A 252 -10.50 -21.39 -10.01
N ARG A 253 -11.07 -22.59 -9.95
CA ARG A 253 -11.97 -23.00 -8.88
C ARG A 253 -11.29 -23.08 -7.53
N ALA A 254 -10.05 -23.58 -7.48
CA ALA A 254 -9.25 -23.62 -6.27
C ALA A 254 -8.90 -22.21 -5.80
N ALA A 255 -8.58 -21.30 -6.72
CA ALA A 255 -8.31 -19.90 -6.44
C ALA A 255 -9.55 -19.19 -5.87
N LEU A 256 -10.72 -19.36 -6.49
CA LEU A 256 -11.99 -18.80 -5.99
C LEU A 256 -12.35 -19.35 -4.61
N PHE A 257 -12.18 -20.65 -4.40
CA PHE A 257 -12.43 -21.27 -3.10
C PHE A 257 -11.55 -20.68 -2.02
N SER A 258 -10.25 -20.52 -2.29
CA SER A 258 -9.28 -19.85 -1.40
C SER A 258 -9.68 -18.41 -1.07
N LEU A 259 -10.08 -17.63 -2.08
CA LEU A 259 -10.53 -16.26 -1.93
C LEU A 259 -11.76 -16.17 -1.01
N PHE A 260 -12.79 -16.94 -1.25
CA PHE A 260 -14.01 -16.89 -0.46
C PHE A 260 -13.84 -17.42 0.98
N VAL A 261 -13.03 -18.44 1.18
CA VAL A 261 -12.71 -18.93 2.52
C VAL A 261 -11.86 -17.91 3.28
N GLY A 262 -10.87 -17.32 2.63
CA GLY A 262 -10.02 -16.30 3.24
C GLY A 262 -10.81 -15.09 3.71
N ILE A 263 -11.61 -14.48 2.82
CA ILE A 263 -12.42 -13.31 3.17
C ILE A 263 -13.51 -13.66 4.18
N GLY A 264 -14.15 -14.82 4.05
CA GLY A 264 -15.20 -15.26 4.99
C GLY A 264 -14.64 -15.45 6.41
N THR A 265 -13.47 -16.09 6.53
CA THR A 265 -12.81 -16.26 7.83
C THR A 265 -12.41 -14.90 8.43
N TRP A 266 -11.82 -14.03 7.62
CA TRP A 266 -11.45 -12.68 8.07
C TRP A 266 -12.66 -11.89 8.54
N LEU A 267 -13.76 -11.82 7.76
CA LEU A 267 -14.98 -11.09 8.13
C LEU A 267 -15.60 -11.61 9.44
N ILE A 268 -15.64 -12.93 9.62
CA ILE A 268 -16.16 -13.51 10.85
C ILE A 268 -15.30 -13.08 12.04
N LEU A 269 -13.99 -13.18 11.94
CA LEU A 269 -13.07 -12.81 13.01
C LEU A 269 -13.03 -11.30 13.27
N GLU A 270 -13.19 -10.48 12.25
CA GLU A 270 -13.26 -9.01 12.38
C GLU A 270 -14.51 -8.56 13.15
N VAL A 271 -15.63 -9.26 12.97
CA VAL A 271 -16.89 -8.97 13.72
C VAL A 271 -16.80 -9.41 15.18
N TYR A 272 -16.06 -10.49 15.47
CA TYR A 272 -15.95 -11.06 16.81
C TYR A 272 -14.64 -10.73 17.53
N GLY A 273 -13.66 -10.14 16.85
CA GLY A 273 -12.35 -9.79 17.37
C GLY A 273 -12.03 -8.32 17.13
N ASP A 274 -11.13 -7.76 17.94
CA ASP A 274 -10.80 -6.33 17.92
C ASP A 274 -9.37 -6.05 17.43
N ASP A 275 -8.68 -7.02 16.78
CA ASP A 275 -7.28 -6.85 16.44
C ASP A 275 -6.84 -7.43 15.09
N MET A 276 -5.63 -7.05 14.67
CA MET A 276 -4.99 -7.51 13.43
C MET A 276 -4.82 -9.03 13.30
N THR A 277 -5.11 -9.82 14.34
CA THR A 277 -4.95 -11.28 14.28
C THR A 277 -5.91 -11.91 13.28
N SER A 278 -7.05 -11.26 13.01
CA SER A 278 -8.02 -11.65 11.98
C SER A 278 -7.39 -11.84 10.60
N HIS A 279 -6.44 -10.99 10.21
CA HIS A 279 -5.72 -11.08 8.94
C HIS A 279 -4.80 -12.31 8.87
N PHE A 280 -4.14 -12.64 9.98
CA PHE A 280 -3.29 -13.82 10.08
C PHE A 280 -4.09 -15.09 9.87
N TYR A 281 -5.18 -15.25 10.61
CA TYR A 281 -6.04 -16.44 10.49
C TYR A 281 -6.76 -16.52 9.15
N GLY A 282 -7.23 -15.39 8.61
CA GLY A 282 -7.80 -15.32 7.27
C GLY A 282 -6.83 -15.78 6.19
N THR A 283 -5.56 -15.40 6.30
CA THR A 283 -4.50 -15.85 5.37
C THR A 283 -4.20 -17.34 5.50
N ILE A 284 -4.14 -17.86 6.73
CA ILE A 284 -3.97 -19.32 6.95
C ILE A 284 -5.15 -20.08 6.37
N ALA A 285 -6.38 -19.62 6.60
CA ALA A 285 -7.59 -20.24 6.06
C ALA A 285 -7.56 -20.24 4.52
N SER A 286 -7.16 -19.12 3.89
CA SER A 286 -6.95 -19.00 2.44
C SER A 286 -5.91 -20.01 1.94
N LEU A 287 -4.79 -20.18 2.67
CA LEU A 287 -3.73 -21.15 2.34
C LEU A 287 -4.23 -22.59 2.42
N ILE A 288 -4.94 -22.93 3.48
CA ILE A 288 -5.53 -24.26 3.63
C ILE A 288 -6.56 -24.53 2.53
N ALA A 289 -7.39 -23.54 2.23
CA ALA A 289 -8.41 -23.66 1.22
C ALA A 289 -7.84 -23.87 -0.20
N ILE A 290 -6.73 -23.18 -0.59
CA ILE A 290 -6.11 -23.40 -1.90
C ILE A 290 -5.54 -24.83 -2.00
N LEU A 291 -4.91 -25.35 -0.94
CA LEU A 291 -4.38 -26.72 -0.89
C LEU A 291 -5.50 -27.75 -1.04
N ILE A 292 -6.60 -27.57 -0.31
CA ILE A 292 -7.80 -28.40 -0.43
C ILE A 292 -8.39 -28.28 -1.84
N GLY A 293 -8.52 -27.04 -2.34
CA GLY A 293 -9.05 -26.76 -3.67
C GLY A 293 -8.24 -27.43 -4.79
N MET A 294 -6.92 -27.42 -4.72
CA MET A 294 -6.04 -28.10 -5.68
C MET A 294 -6.22 -29.63 -5.65
N TYR A 295 -6.60 -30.20 -4.49
CA TYR A 295 -6.88 -31.63 -4.39
C TYR A 295 -8.24 -31.98 -5.01
N PHE A 296 -9.30 -31.20 -4.72
CA PHE A 296 -10.65 -31.48 -5.19
C PHE A 296 -10.94 -30.99 -6.62
N PHE A 297 -10.24 -29.94 -7.07
CA PHE A 297 -10.38 -29.34 -8.40
C PHE A 297 -9.05 -29.39 -9.15
N PRO A 298 -8.54 -30.60 -9.49
CA PRO A 298 -7.29 -30.69 -10.22
C PRO A 298 -7.45 -30.07 -11.61
N LYS A 299 -6.49 -29.23 -12.01
CA LYS A 299 -6.45 -28.61 -13.34
C LYS A 299 -6.45 -29.70 -14.39
N LYS A 300 -7.53 -29.82 -15.17
CA LYS A 300 -7.60 -30.72 -16.31
C LYS A 300 -6.51 -30.30 -17.30
N GLY A 301 -5.57 -31.21 -17.60
CA GLY A 301 -4.38 -30.95 -18.37
C GLY A 301 -4.66 -30.17 -19.66
N GLN A 302 -4.34 -28.89 -19.66
CA GLN A 302 -4.03 -28.17 -20.87
C GLN A 302 -2.64 -28.59 -21.31
N SER A 303 -2.56 -29.47 -22.31
CA SER A 303 -1.37 -29.65 -23.12
C SER A 303 -0.90 -28.29 -23.57
N ILE A 304 0.19 -27.80 -22.96
CA ILE A 304 0.88 -26.60 -23.42
C ILE A 304 1.45 -26.95 -24.78
N LYS A 305 0.72 -26.63 -25.86
CA LYS A 305 1.33 -26.49 -27.17
C LYS A 305 2.25 -25.28 -27.07
N ALA A 306 3.52 -25.57 -26.84
CA ALA A 306 4.59 -24.61 -27.07
C ALA A 306 4.47 -24.10 -28.50
N LYS A 307 4.23 -22.84 -28.68
CA LYS A 307 4.46 -22.10 -29.90
C LYS A 307 5.45 -21.00 -29.64
#